data_8444b572546ecd4b4dd4cd88807d5d39
#
_entry.id   8444b572546ecd4b4dd4cd88807d5d39
#
_cell.length_a   1.000
_cell.length_b   1.000
_cell.length_c   1.000
_cell.angle_alpha   90.00
_cell.angle_beta   90.00
_cell.angle_gamma   90.00
#
_symmetry.space_group_name_H-M   'P 1'
#
loop_
_entity.id
_entity.type
_entity.pdbx_description
1 polymer ?
#
loop_
_entity_poly.entity_id
_entity_poly.type
_entity_poly.pdbx_seq_one_letter_code
_entity_poly.pdbx_strand_id
1 'polypeptide(L)'
;MKLGFIGLGRMGAGMAARFCQANHDLTVFNRSAERLQPLITEGAKGAKNIAEVCAADVVFTMLSDDTSVEDVVLGPAGILANLKPGAIHVSCSTVSVSLSARLSQAHDQRQQGYIAAPVFGRPDAAAAGKLYMIAAGKQDLIEKVQPLFDVLGQRTFIVSDDPEKANLVKLSGNFLIATVIESLGEAMALVEKGGVNRHQFLDLLTSSLFSIPVYEKYGTMIADRHFEPAGFAAHLGQKDMKLVLAAAEELKVSLPFASILSDRFLDLAAHGGKNLDWSAIGSLAAKDAALIP
;
A
#
# COMPACT_ATOMS: atom_id res chain seq x y z
N MET A 1 -9.52 -5.88 23.43
CA MET A 1 -8.13 -6.10 22.95
C MET A 1 -7.36 -4.79 23.02
N LYS A 2 -6.14 -4.83 23.51
CA LYS A 2 -5.21 -3.70 23.42
C LYS A 2 -4.55 -3.71 22.05
N LEU A 3 -4.52 -2.56 21.39
CA LEU A 3 -3.95 -2.43 20.06
C LEU A 3 -2.67 -1.61 20.07
N GLY A 4 -1.72 -2.02 19.24
CA GLY A 4 -0.54 -1.26 18.88
C GLY A 4 -0.57 -0.88 17.41
N PHE A 5 -0.06 0.30 17.07
CA PHE A 5 0.09 0.71 15.67
C PHE A 5 1.44 1.39 15.42
N ILE A 6 2.20 0.90 14.46
CA ILE A 6 3.53 1.42 14.13
C ILE A 6 3.53 1.88 12.66
N GLY A 7 3.96 3.11 12.43
CA GLY A 7 4.05 3.69 11.10
C GLY A 7 2.87 4.60 10.78
N LEU A 8 2.99 5.88 11.13
CA LEU A 8 1.95 6.91 10.98
C LEU A 8 2.23 7.78 9.73
N GLY A 9 2.50 7.12 8.61
CA GLY A 9 2.50 7.74 7.29
C GLY A 9 1.09 8.09 6.84
N ARG A 10 0.94 8.49 5.57
CA ARG A 10 -0.37 8.91 5.02
C ARG A 10 -1.46 7.85 5.15
N MET A 11 -1.12 6.57 4.99
CA MET A 11 -2.05 5.45 5.16
C MET A 11 -2.24 5.12 6.65
N GLY A 12 -1.12 4.89 7.36
CA GLY A 12 -1.17 4.42 8.75
C GLY A 12 -1.83 5.40 9.71
N ALA A 13 -1.68 6.70 9.51
CA ALA A 13 -2.38 7.71 10.31
C ALA A 13 -3.90 7.59 10.18
N GLY A 14 -4.42 7.46 8.94
CA GLY A 14 -5.85 7.26 8.70
C GLY A 14 -6.36 5.94 9.31
N MET A 15 -5.59 4.84 9.16
CA MET A 15 -5.95 3.55 9.76
C MET A 15 -5.97 3.62 11.29
N ALA A 16 -4.96 4.22 11.93
CA ALA A 16 -4.89 4.37 13.38
C ALA A 16 -6.04 5.26 13.92
N ALA A 17 -6.39 6.34 13.22
CA ALA A 17 -7.52 7.19 13.56
C ALA A 17 -8.85 6.40 13.58
N ARG A 18 -9.05 5.45 12.65
CA ARG A 18 -10.23 4.59 12.65
C ARG A 18 -10.35 3.76 13.94
N PHE A 19 -9.22 3.25 14.47
CA PHE A 19 -9.24 2.54 15.74
C PHE A 19 -9.57 3.47 16.93
N CYS A 20 -9.09 4.72 16.94
CA CYS A 20 -9.50 5.71 17.94
C CYS A 20 -11.00 5.98 17.88
N GLN A 21 -11.54 6.22 16.68
CA GLN A 21 -12.98 6.48 16.45
C GLN A 21 -13.86 5.29 16.85
N ALA A 22 -13.34 4.06 16.74
CA ALA A 22 -14.00 2.84 17.20
C ALA A 22 -13.78 2.57 18.72
N ASN A 23 -13.19 3.54 19.47
CA ASN A 23 -12.93 3.46 20.91
C ASN A 23 -12.03 2.28 21.35
N HIS A 24 -11.07 1.88 20.53
CA HIS A 24 -10.08 0.90 20.91
C HIS A 24 -8.99 1.51 21.83
N ASP A 25 -8.48 0.73 22.80
CA ASP A 25 -7.29 1.08 23.60
C ASP A 25 -6.05 0.96 22.70
N LEU A 26 -5.67 2.08 22.07
CA LEU A 26 -4.64 2.14 21.03
C LEU A 26 -3.37 2.82 21.53
N THR A 27 -2.24 2.15 21.36
CA THR A 27 -0.89 2.71 21.55
C THR A 27 -0.21 2.88 20.20
N VAL A 28 0.31 4.07 19.91
CA VAL A 28 0.90 4.41 18.60
C VAL A 28 2.37 4.78 18.71
N PHE A 29 3.14 4.39 17.68
CA PHE A 29 4.55 4.76 17.53
C PHE A 29 4.88 5.16 16.09
N ASN A 30 5.71 6.17 15.96
CA ASN A 30 6.33 6.55 14.70
C ASN A 30 7.72 7.12 14.95
N ARG A 31 8.66 6.90 14.02
CA ARG A 31 10.03 7.44 14.12
C ARG A 31 10.06 8.96 14.29
N SER A 32 9.20 9.67 13.58
CA SER A 32 8.99 11.11 13.69
C SER A 32 7.88 11.37 14.71
N ALA A 33 8.25 11.84 15.90
CA ALA A 33 7.33 11.95 17.05
C ALA A 33 6.21 12.98 16.82
N GLU A 34 6.42 13.99 15.98
CA GLU A 34 5.40 15.00 15.63
C GLU A 34 4.14 14.38 15.01
N ARG A 35 4.26 13.21 14.38
CA ARG A 35 3.13 12.49 13.77
C ARG A 35 2.20 11.80 14.77
N LEU A 36 2.60 11.69 16.05
CA LEU A 36 1.77 11.09 17.08
C LEU A 36 0.68 12.06 17.57
N GLN A 37 0.98 13.38 17.57
CA GLN A 37 0.14 14.38 18.22
C GLN A 37 -1.32 14.40 17.78
N PRO A 38 -1.67 14.30 16.48
CA PRO A 38 -3.06 14.24 16.07
C PRO A 38 -3.82 13.05 16.68
N LEU A 39 -3.20 11.87 16.70
CA LEU A 39 -3.82 10.66 17.25
C LEU A 39 -3.91 10.67 18.78
N ILE A 40 -2.94 11.28 19.46
CA ILE A 40 -3.01 11.51 20.92
C ILE A 40 -4.22 12.40 21.25
N THR A 41 -4.48 13.42 20.45
CA THR A 41 -5.66 14.28 20.62
C THR A 41 -6.97 13.51 20.38
N GLU A 42 -6.94 12.45 19.54
CA GLU A 42 -8.07 11.54 19.29
C GLU A 42 -8.17 10.41 20.33
N GLY A 43 -7.31 10.38 21.36
CA GLY A 43 -7.38 9.42 22.46
C GLY A 43 -6.37 8.27 22.43
N ALA A 44 -5.48 8.21 21.43
CA ALA A 44 -4.41 7.21 21.43
C ALA A 44 -3.32 7.53 22.47
N LYS A 45 -2.61 6.50 22.91
CA LYS A 45 -1.41 6.62 23.76
C LYS A 45 -0.17 6.69 22.88
N GLY A 46 0.63 7.75 23.02
CA GLY A 46 1.92 7.87 22.33
C GLY A 46 2.99 7.04 23.02
N ALA A 47 3.63 6.12 22.29
CA ALA A 47 4.75 5.33 22.78
C ALA A 47 6.09 6.00 22.48
N LYS A 48 7.08 5.78 23.35
CA LYS A 48 8.47 6.26 23.20
C LYS A 48 9.33 5.29 22.40
N ASN A 49 8.95 4.02 22.36
CA ASN A 49 9.68 2.95 21.68
C ASN A 49 8.74 1.82 21.25
N ILE A 50 9.26 0.88 20.47
CA ILE A 50 8.49 -0.27 19.97
C ILE A 50 8.04 -1.21 21.08
N ALA A 51 8.84 -1.37 22.14
CA ALA A 51 8.50 -2.26 23.25
C ALA A 51 7.20 -1.85 23.97
N GLU A 52 6.96 -0.54 24.13
CA GLU A 52 5.71 -0.03 24.71
C GLU A 52 4.49 -0.39 23.83
N VAL A 53 4.64 -0.36 22.51
CA VAL A 53 3.57 -0.77 21.58
C VAL A 53 3.33 -2.28 21.64
N CYS A 54 4.40 -3.07 21.80
CA CYS A 54 4.33 -4.53 21.88
C CYS A 54 3.71 -5.07 23.19
N ALA A 55 3.35 -4.20 24.15
CA ALA A 55 2.51 -4.57 25.28
C ALA A 55 1.05 -4.90 24.88
N ALA A 56 0.69 -4.66 23.62
CA ALA A 56 -0.62 -4.93 23.04
C ALA A 56 -0.85 -6.41 22.72
N ASP A 57 -2.13 -6.77 22.50
CA ASP A 57 -2.53 -8.10 22.06
C ASP A 57 -2.36 -8.26 20.53
N VAL A 58 -2.57 -7.16 19.80
CA VAL A 58 -2.42 -7.09 18.33
C VAL A 58 -1.66 -5.82 17.99
N VAL A 59 -0.59 -5.97 17.18
CA VAL A 59 0.23 -4.85 16.68
C VAL A 59 0.10 -4.77 15.16
N PHE A 60 -0.35 -3.62 14.68
CA PHE A 60 -0.40 -3.30 13.26
C PHE A 60 0.85 -2.54 12.83
N THR A 61 1.34 -2.84 11.62
CA THR A 61 2.40 -2.04 10.98
C THR A 61 1.97 -1.56 9.60
N MET A 62 2.29 -0.28 9.27
CA MET A 62 2.09 0.29 7.94
C MET A 62 3.30 1.13 7.55
N LEU A 63 4.28 0.49 6.93
CA LEU A 63 5.61 1.02 6.61
C LEU A 63 5.83 1.03 5.10
N SER A 64 6.85 1.77 4.64
CA SER A 64 7.04 2.11 3.22
C SER A 64 7.67 1.00 2.38
N ASP A 65 8.56 0.19 2.96
CA ASP A 65 9.45 -0.71 2.24
C ASP A 65 10.00 -1.82 3.14
N ASP A 66 10.70 -2.78 2.51
CA ASP A 66 11.30 -3.94 3.16
C ASP A 66 12.27 -3.52 4.27
N THR A 67 13.17 -2.57 4.00
CA THR A 67 14.18 -2.11 4.97
C THR A 67 13.51 -1.56 6.23
N SER A 68 12.49 -0.71 6.05
CA SER A 68 11.74 -0.14 7.20
C SER A 68 11.02 -1.22 8.01
N VAL A 69 10.50 -2.26 7.34
CA VAL A 69 9.83 -3.38 8.01
C VAL A 69 10.86 -4.26 8.72
N GLU A 70 12.00 -4.56 8.10
CA GLU A 70 13.08 -5.33 8.73
C GLU A 70 13.59 -4.64 9.99
N ASP A 71 13.88 -3.36 9.93
CA ASP A 71 14.35 -2.57 11.08
C ASP A 71 13.36 -2.59 12.25
N VAL A 72 12.07 -2.39 11.94
CA VAL A 72 11.01 -2.33 12.96
C VAL A 72 10.65 -3.70 13.52
N VAL A 73 10.69 -4.75 12.70
CA VAL A 73 10.25 -6.09 13.13
C VAL A 73 11.41 -6.95 13.61
N LEU A 74 12.49 -7.05 12.84
CA LEU A 74 13.63 -7.94 13.09
C LEU A 74 14.77 -7.26 13.85
N GLY A 75 14.78 -5.93 13.94
CA GLY A 75 15.78 -5.18 14.68
C GLY A 75 15.89 -5.61 16.15
N PRO A 76 17.03 -5.36 16.83
CA PRO A 76 17.30 -5.86 18.18
C PRO A 76 16.29 -5.39 19.24
N ALA A 77 15.66 -4.23 19.04
CA ALA A 77 14.57 -3.71 19.86
C ALA A 77 13.23 -3.71 19.10
N GLY A 78 13.09 -4.53 18.08
CA GLY A 78 11.94 -4.62 17.18
C GLY A 78 10.77 -5.41 17.77
N ILE A 79 9.74 -5.57 16.94
CA ILE A 79 8.51 -6.27 17.31
C ILE A 79 8.81 -7.71 17.71
N LEU A 80 9.60 -8.44 16.95
CA LEU A 80 9.91 -9.83 17.19
C LEU A 80 10.55 -10.08 18.58
N ALA A 81 11.36 -9.13 19.07
CA ALA A 81 12.00 -9.21 20.37
C ALA A 81 11.08 -8.88 21.54
N ASN A 82 10.06 -8.06 21.32
CA ASN A 82 9.23 -7.48 22.39
C ASN A 82 7.78 -7.99 22.40
N LEU A 83 7.27 -8.52 21.29
CA LEU A 83 5.91 -9.04 21.22
C LEU A 83 5.79 -10.33 22.04
N LYS A 84 4.73 -10.46 22.83
CA LYS A 84 4.50 -11.63 23.69
C LYS A 84 4.12 -12.86 22.86
N PRO A 85 4.47 -14.08 23.31
CA PRO A 85 3.88 -15.29 22.77
C PRO A 85 2.34 -15.22 22.78
N GLY A 86 1.69 -15.66 21.70
CA GLY A 86 0.24 -15.60 21.50
C GLY A 86 -0.32 -14.25 21.05
N ALA A 87 0.46 -13.15 21.11
CA ALA A 87 0.07 -11.89 20.52
C ALA A 87 0.28 -11.91 18.99
N ILE A 88 -0.39 -11.02 18.26
CA ILE A 88 -0.46 -11.07 16.79
C ILE A 88 0.19 -9.80 16.21
N HIS A 89 1.08 -9.99 15.25
CA HIS A 89 1.56 -8.92 14.36
C HIS A 89 0.78 -8.96 13.04
N VAL A 90 0.14 -7.86 12.68
CA VAL A 90 -0.56 -7.66 11.41
C VAL A 90 0.23 -6.68 10.55
N SER A 91 0.87 -7.17 9.50
CA SER A 91 1.63 -6.32 8.57
C SER A 91 0.75 -5.86 7.41
N CYS A 92 0.43 -4.57 7.37
CA CYS A 92 -0.32 -3.94 6.27
C CYS A 92 0.60 -3.34 5.20
N SER A 93 1.91 -3.48 5.34
CA SER A 93 2.91 -2.96 4.41
C SER A 93 2.95 -3.76 3.11
N THR A 94 3.21 -3.06 1.99
CA THR A 94 3.53 -3.71 0.71
C THR A 94 5.03 -3.98 0.67
N VAL A 95 5.40 -5.23 0.88
CA VAL A 95 6.78 -5.73 0.95
C VAL A 95 6.99 -6.89 -0.02
N SER A 96 8.24 -7.34 -0.16
CA SER A 96 8.57 -8.52 -0.95
C SER A 96 7.90 -9.78 -0.41
N VAL A 97 7.61 -10.71 -1.32
CA VAL A 97 7.08 -12.03 -0.98
C VAL A 97 8.06 -12.75 -0.04
N SER A 98 9.35 -12.68 -0.36
CA SER A 98 10.42 -13.31 0.43
C SER A 98 10.55 -12.74 1.85
N LEU A 99 10.42 -11.41 2.03
CA LEU A 99 10.41 -10.82 3.37
C LEU A 99 9.19 -11.28 4.17
N SER A 100 8.00 -11.28 3.56
CA SER A 100 6.77 -11.73 4.25
C SER A 100 6.89 -13.18 4.72
N ALA A 101 7.47 -14.07 3.91
CA ALA A 101 7.75 -15.46 4.31
C ALA A 101 8.75 -15.54 5.49
N ARG A 102 9.83 -14.76 5.45
CA ARG A 102 10.82 -14.67 6.56
C ARG A 102 10.18 -14.17 7.85
N LEU A 103 9.32 -13.16 7.78
CA LEU A 103 8.60 -12.64 8.93
C LEU A 103 7.66 -13.70 9.52
N SER A 104 6.92 -14.42 8.67
CA SER A 104 6.05 -15.52 9.12
C SER A 104 6.84 -16.58 9.90
N GLN A 105 7.95 -17.05 9.34
CA GLN A 105 8.81 -18.03 10.00
C GLN A 105 9.40 -17.50 11.32
N ALA A 106 9.85 -16.25 11.36
CA ALA A 106 10.45 -15.66 12.54
C ALA A 106 9.44 -15.53 13.71
N HIS A 107 8.20 -15.10 13.40
CA HIS A 107 7.12 -15.02 14.39
C HIS A 107 6.70 -16.41 14.90
N ASP A 108 6.60 -17.40 14.02
CA ASP A 108 6.23 -18.76 14.39
C ASP A 108 7.25 -19.38 15.36
N GLN A 109 8.56 -19.16 15.14
CA GLN A 109 9.64 -19.58 16.05
C GLN A 109 9.53 -18.96 17.44
N ARG A 110 8.85 -17.82 17.58
CA ARG A 110 8.61 -17.12 18.84
C ARG A 110 7.21 -17.36 19.41
N GLN A 111 6.44 -18.29 18.82
CA GLN A 111 5.04 -18.54 19.19
C GLN A 111 4.16 -17.28 19.12
N GLN A 112 4.47 -16.37 18.22
CA GLN A 112 3.73 -15.16 17.92
C GLN A 112 2.89 -15.38 16.67
N GLY A 113 1.69 -14.79 16.62
CA GLY A 113 0.87 -14.79 15.42
C GLY A 113 1.43 -13.79 14.38
N TYR A 114 1.38 -14.15 13.09
CA TYR A 114 1.69 -13.26 11.99
C TYR A 114 0.62 -13.33 10.92
N ILE A 115 0.15 -12.17 10.48
CA ILE A 115 -0.79 -12.01 9.37
C ILE A 115 -0.22 -10.94 8.44
N ALA A 116 -0.10 -11.25 7.16
CA ALA A 116 0.09 -10.23 6.14
C ALA A 116 -1.29 -9.75 5.67
N ALA A 117 -1.51 -8.44 5.76
CA ALA A 117 -2.78 -7.82 5.40
C ALA A 117 -2.58 -6.51 4.61
N PRO A 118 -1.83 -6.52 3.48
CA PRO A 118 -1.74 -5.34 2.64
C PRO A 118 -3.12 -4.95 2.10
N VAL A 119 -3.26 -3.68 1.67
CA VAL A 119 -4.56 -3.10 1.38
C VAL A 119 -4.64 -2.51 -0.03
N PHE A 120 -5.83 -2.56 -0.65
CA PHE A 120 -6.18 -1.66 -1.73
C PHE A 120 -6.98 -0.48 -1.19
N GLY A 121 -6.62 0.69 -1.63
CA GLY A 121 -7.17 1.98 -1.24
C GLY A 121 -6.08 3.03 -1.12
N ARG A 122 -6.50 4.28 -1.12
CA ARG A 122 -5.65 5.48 -0.98
C ARG A 122 -5.86 6.07 0.43
N PRO A 123 -5.11 7.11 0.84
CA PRO A 123 -5.24 7.70 2.16
C PRO A 123 -6.65 8.16 2.54
N ASP A 124 -7.44 8.64 1.58
CA ASP A 124 -8.85 9.00 1.73
C ASP A 124 -9.70 7.78 2.12
N ALA A 125 -9.51 6.65 1.46
CA ALA A 125 -10.19 5.40 1.80
C ALA A 125 -9.75 4.85 3.17
N ALA A 126 -8.47 5.00 3.53
CA ALA A 126 -7.97 4.60 4.85
C ALA A 126 -8.63 5.41 5.98
N ALA A 127 -8.72 6.73 5.83
CA ALA A 127 -9.39 7.60 6.79
C ALA A 127 -10.90 7.34 6.89
N ALA A 128 -11.53 6.91 5.78
CA ALA A 128 -12.95 6.61 5.72
C ALA A 128 -13.32 5.17 6.17
N GLY A 129 -12.35 4.29 6.50
CA GLY A 129 -12.60 2.89 6.80
C GLY A 129 -13.12 2.10 5.59
N LYS A 130 -12.69 2.47 4.38
CA LYS A 130 -13.15 1.89 3.11
C LYS A 130 -12.05 1.14 2.35
N LEU A 131 -11.07 0.61 3.07
CA LEU A 131 -10.02 -0.21 2.46
C LEU A 131 -10.58 -1.58 2.03
N TYR A 132 -9.93 -2.19 1.06
CA TYR A 132 -10.06 -3.62 0.80
C TYR A 132 -8.84 -4.31 1.42
N MET A 133 -9.06 -5.14 2.43
CA MET A 133 -8.01 -5.89 3.10
C MET A 133 -7.71 -7.16 2.31
N ILE A 134 -6.44 -7.46 2.08
CA ILE A 134 -6.00 -8.72 1.47
C ILE A 134 -5.26 -9.49 2.56
N ALA A 135 -5.93 -10.44 3.21
CA ALA A 135 -5.39 -11.12 4.37
C ALA A 135 -4.89 -12.53 4.02
N ALA A 136 -3.71 -12.87 4.54
CA ALA A 136 -3.23 -14.23 4.56
C ALA A 136 -2.54 -14.53 5.90
N GLY A 137 -2.72 -15.76 6.39
CA GLY A 137 -2.23 -16.25 7.67
C GLY A 137 -3.16 -17.32 8.22
N LYS A 138 -2.77 -17.92 9.35
CA LYS A 138 -3.55 -18.99 9.98
C LYS A 138 -5.00 -18.53 10.23
N GLN A 139 -5.96 -19.36 9.88
CA GLN A 139 -7.40 -19.03 9.93
C GLN A 139 -7.86 -18.55 11.31
N ASP A 140 -7.41 -19.22 12.39
CA ASP A 140 -7.75 -18.87 13.77
C ASP A 140 -7.23 -17.48 14.19
N LEU A 141 -6.11 -17.04 13.61
CA LEU A 141 -5.57 -15.69 13.82
C LEU A 141 -6.39 -14.65 13.07
N ILE A 142 -6.77 -14.95 11.81
CA ILE A 142 -7.59 -14.05 11.00
C ILE A 142 -8.95 -13.85 11.65
N GLU A 143 -9.60 -14.91 12.11
CA GLU A 143 -10.89 -14.81 12.82
C GLU A 143 -10.82 -13.91 14.06
N LYS A 144 -9.73 -13.98 14.83
CA LYS A 144 -9.52 -13.12 16.00
C LYS A 144 -9.40 -11.64 15.63
N VAL A 145 -8.79 -11.30 14.49
CA VAL A 145 -8.56 -9.92 14.07
C VAL A 145 -9.61 -9.39 13.09
N GLN A 146 -10.52 -10.25 12.59
CA GLN A 146 -11.56 -9.84 11.64
C GLN A 146 -12.36 -8.61 12.11
N PRO A 147 -12.79 -8.49 13.39
CA PRO A 147 -13.47 -7.28 13.85
C PRO A 147 -12.63 -6.01 13.72
N LEU A 148 -11.28 -6.12 13.73
CA LEU A 148 -10.37 -5.00 13.52
C LEU A 148 -10.25 -4.65 12.04
N PHE A 149 -10.29 -5.65 11.15
CA PHE A 149 -10.35 -5.42 9.71
C PHE A 149 -11.64 -4.72 9.30
N ASP A 150 -12.76 -5.04 9.93
CA ASP A 150 -14.07 -4.41 9.66
C ASP A 150 -14.10 -2.91 10.05
N VAL A 151 -13.24 -2.49 10.99
CA VAL A 151 -13.03 -1.06 11.33
C VAL A 151 -12.26 -0.33 10.22
N LEU A 152 -11.31 -1.02 9.57
CA LEU A 152 -10.39 -0.44 8.58
C LEU A 152 -10.93 -0.47 7.16
N GLY A 153 -11.79 -1.44 6.85
CA GLY A 153 -12.16 -1.71 5.47
C GLY A 153 -13.60 -2.13 5.29
N GLN A 154 -14.03 -2.07 4.05
CA GLN A 154 -15.38 -2.47 3.64
C GLN A 154 -15.47 -3.97 3.30
N ARG A 155 -14.33 -4.62 3.09
CA ARG A 155 -14.27 -6.06 2.81
C ARG A 155 -12.86 -6.60 3.06
N THR A 156 -12.80 -7.83 3.62
CA THR A 156 -11.59 -8.62 3.75
C THR A 156 -11.63 -9.80 2.77
N PHE A 157 -10.57 -9.97 2.01
CA PHE A 157 -10.35 -11.12 1.15
C PHE A 157 -9.28 -12.00 1.79
N ILE A 158 -9.66 -13.18 2.26
CA ILE A 158 -8.73 -14.18 2.77
C ILE A 158 -8.21 -14.98 1.57
N VAL A 159 -6.89 -14.95 1.33
CA VAL A 159 -6.32 -15.50 0.11
C VAL A 159 -5.50 -16.78 0.33
N SER A 160 -5.00 -17.01 1.54
CA SER A 160 -4.19 -18.19 1.88
C SER A 160 -3.94 -18.27 3.39
N ASP A 161 -3.52 -19.45 3.85
CA ASP A 161 -2.93 -19.63 5.18
C ASP A 161 -1.45 -19.18 5.21
N ASP A 162 -0.79 -19.08 4.06
CA ASP A 162 0.59 -18.62 3.90
C ASP A 162 0.63 -17.09 3.76
N PRO A 163 1.17 -16.33 4.74
CA PRO A 163 1.10 -14.87 4.76
C PRO A 163 1.68 -14.17 3.52
N GLU A 164 2.76 -14.69 2.94
CA GLU A 164 3.40 -14.09 1.77
C GLU A 164 2.50 -14.04 0.52
N LYS A 165 1.45 -14.87 0.46
CA LYS A 165 0.49 -14.86 -0.65
C LYS A 165 -0.34 -13.57 -0.71
N ALA A 166 -0.59 -12.94 0.45
CA ALA A 166 -1.26 -11.63 0.48
C ALA A 166 -0.42 -10.55 -0.22
N ASN A 167 0.91 -10.54 0.01
CA ASN A 167 1.80 -9.62 -0.68
C ASN A 167 1.91 -9.93 -2.17
N LEU A 168 1.95 -11.19 -2.58
CA LEU A 168 1.92 -11.57 -3.99
C LEU A 168 0.66 -11.05 -4.69
N VAL A 169 -0.52 -11.23 -4.10
CA VAL A 169 -1.79 -10.72 -4.63
C VAL A 169 -1.79 -9.19 -4.68
N LYS A 170 -1.30 -8.53 -3.61
CA LYS A 170 -1.19 -7.07 -3.57
C LYS A 170 -0.28 -6.53 -4.67
N LEU A 171 0.88 -7.11 -4.87
CA LEU A 171 1.84 -6.73 -5.90
C LEU A 171 1.26 -6.92 -7.30
N SER A 172 0.58 -8.05 -7.55
CA SER A 172 -0.10 -8.32 -8.82
C SER A 172 -1.18 -7.27 -9.12
N GLY A 173 -1.95 -6.86 -8.11
CA GLY A 173 -2.96 -5.81 -8.28
C GLY A 173 -2.35 -4.43 -8.54
N ASN A 174 -1.24 -4.07 -7.88
CA ASN A 174 -0.53 -2.82 -8.15
C ASN A 174 0.09 -2.81 -9.56
N PHE A 175 0.59 -3.95 -10.04
CA PHE A 175 1.03 -4.12 -11.42
C PHE A 175 -0.11 -3.82 -12.41
N LEU A 176 -1.31 -4.39 -12.19
CA LEU A 176 -2.47 -4.13 -13.04
C LEU A 176 -2.86 -2.64 -13.04
N ILE A 177 -2.86 -1.98 -11.86
CA ILE A 177 -3.17 -0.54 -11.79
C ILE A 177 -2.13 0.28 -12.58
N ALA A 178 -0.84 -0.01 -12.42
CA ALA A 178 0.21 0.70 -13.14
C ALA A 178 0.09 0.47 -14.67
N THR A 179 -0.28 -0.73 -15.10
CA THR A 179 -0.56 -1.04 -16.52
C THR A 179 -1.72 -0.20 -17.06
N VAL A 180 -2.81 -0.06 -16.29
CA VAL A 180 -3.94 0.81 -16.68
C VAL A 180 -3.49 2.26 -16.80
N ILE A 181 -2.70 2.78 -15.86
CA ILE A 181 -2.20 4.16 -15.89
C ILE A 181 -1.39 4.41 -17.15
N GLU A 182 -0.42 3.55 -17.45
CA GLU A 182 0.45 3.70 -18.63
C GLU A 182 -0.36 3.59 -19.92
N SER A 183 -1.13 2.51 -20.09
CA SER A 183 -1.92 2.29 -21.31
C SER A 183 -2.96 3.41 -21.56
N LEU A 184 -3.55 3.95 -20.49
CA LEU A 184 -4.48 5.06 -20.60
C LEU A 184 -3.77 6.36 -21.00
N GLY A 185 -2.56 6.59 -20.49
CA GLY A 185 -1.72 7.73 -20.86
C GLY A 185 -1.32 7.68 -22.33
N GLU A 186 -0.87 6.51 -22.83
CA GLU A 186 -0.54 6.31 -24.25
C GLU A 186 -1.77 6.53 -25.13
N ALA A 187 -2.92 5.96 -24.77
CA ALA A 187 -4.15 6.13 -25.55
C ALA A 187 -4.61 7.60 -25.58
N MET A 188 -4.53 8.31 -24.44
CA MET A 188 -4.84 9.75 -24.40
C MET A 188 -3.89 10.60 -25.26
N ALA A 189 -2.58 10.30 -25.21
CA ALA A 189 -1.60 10.99 -26.04
C ALA A 189 -1.88 10.76 -27.54
N LEU A 190 -2.22 9.53 -27.92
CA LEU A 190 -2.55 9.19 -29.32
C LEU A 190 -3.77 9.98 -29.83
N VAL A 191 -4.88 9.98 -29.10
CA VAL A 191 -6.10 10.67 -29.52
C VAL A 191 -5.93 12.19 -29.51
N GLU A 192 -5.21 12.74 -28.51
CA GLU A 192 -4.91 14.17 -28.43
C GLU A 192 -4.03 14.62 -29.60
N LYS A 193 -3.02 13.83 -29.97
CA LYS A 193 -2.18 14.10 -31.16
C LYS A 193 -3.00 14.03 -32.46
N GLY A 194 -4.02 13.17 -32.50
CA GLY A 194 -4.99 13.07 -33.59
C GLY A 194 -6.07 14.16 -33.58
N GLY A 195 -6.03 15.14 -32.68
CA GLY A 195 -6.96 16.26 -32.63
C GLY A 195 -8.25 15.99 -31.84
N VAL A 196 -8.35 14.88 -31.10
CA VAL A 196 -9.50 14.58 -30.23
C VAL A 196 -9.19 15.07 -28.82
N ASN A 197 -10.18 15.72 -28.19
CA ASN A 197 -10.02 16.21 -26.82
C ASN A 197 -9.93 15.03 -25.83
N ARG A 198 -8.86 14.98 -25.03
CA ARG A 198 -8.59 13.90 -24.07
C ARG A 198 -9.67 13.74 -22.98
N HIS A 199 -10.35 14.84 -22.59
CA HIS A 199 -11.46 14.76 -21.61
C HIS A 199 -12.70 14.13 -22.25
N GLN A 200 -13.00 14.46 -23.51
CA GLN A 200 -14.10 13.81 -24.24
C GLN A 200 -13.82 12.32 -24.46
N PHE A 201 -12.57 11.96 -24.73
CA PHE A 201 -12.16 10.55 -24.81
C PHE A 201 -12.32 9.83 -23.46
N LEU A 202 -11.91 10.45 -22.36
CA LEU A 202 -12.11 9.89 -21.01
C LEU A 202 -13.59 9.69 -20.69
N ASP A 203 -14.44 10.69 -20.98
CA ASP A 203 -15.89 10.60 -20.75
C ASP A 203 -16.50 9.43 -21.55
N LEU A 204 -16.13 9.27 -22.80
CA LEU A 204 -16.54 8.13 -23.61
C LEU A 204 -16.14 6.79 -22.95
N LEU A 205 -14.90 6.67 -22.47
CA LEU A 205 -14.44 5.44 -21.82
C LEU A 205 -15.24 5.16 -20.54
N THR A 206 -15.35 6.14 -19.65
CA THR A 206 -15.95 5.95 -18.31
C THR A 206 -17.47 5.87 -18.33
N SER A 207 -18.11 6.38 -19.38
CA SER A 207 -19.57 6.20 -19.60
C SER A 207 -19.92 4.94 -20.39
N SER A 208 -18.94 4.09 -20.77
CA SER A 208 -19.15 2.89 -21.55
C SER A 208 -18.48 1.65 -20.94
N LEU A 209 -17.68 0.91 -21.72
CA LEU A 209 -17.09 -0.37 -21.31
C LEU A 209 -16.02 -0.26 -20.19
N PHE A 210 -15.48 0.93 -19.94
CA PHE A 210 -14.42 1.19 -18.96
C PHE A 210 -14.93 1.90 -17.69
N SER A 211 -16.22 1.77 -17.39
CA SER A 211 -16.87 2.38 -16.22
C SER A 211 -16.49 1.69 -14.91
N ILE A 212 -15.22 1.79 -14.53
CA ILE A 212 -14.70 1.28 -13.26
C ILE A 212 -13.80 2.32 -12.58
N PRO A 213 -13.73 2.32 -11.22
CA PRO A 213 -13.06 3.38 -10.44
C PRO A 213 -11.61 3.65 -10.81
N VAL A 214 -10.85 2.66 -11.29
CA VAL A 214 -9.45 2.82 -11.64
C VAL A 214 -9.27 3.68 -12.90
N TYR A 215 -10.13 3.50 -13.92
CA TYR A 215 -10.11 4.32 -15.14
C TYR A 215 -10.57 5.74 -14.86
N GLU A 216 -11.66 5.90 -14.11
CA GLU A 216 -12.21 7.20 -13.75
C GLU A 216 -11.16 8.02 -12.96
N LYS A 217 -10.64 7.47 -11.87
CA LYS A 217 -9.73 8.17 -10.97
C LYS A 217 -8.42 8.54 -11.65
N TYR A 218 -7.72 7.58 -12.25
CA TYR A 218 -6.41 7.84 -12.85
C TYR A 218 -6.55 8.54 -14.20
N GLY A 219 -7.61 8.24 -14.95
CA GLY A 219 -7.92 8.95 -16.19
C GLY A 219 -8.11 10.44 -15.99
N THR A 220 -8.86 10.83 -14.95
CA THR A 220 -9.02 12.25 -14.57
C THR A 220 -7.68 12.89 -14.24
N MET A 221 -6.84 12.25 -13.43
CA MET A 221 -5.53 12.80 -13.07
C MET A 221 -4.62 12.99 -14.29
N ILE A 222 -4.64 12.05 -15.25
CA ILE A 222 -3.87 12.14 -16.50
C ILE A 222 -4.45 13.21 -17.42
N ALA A 223 -5.77 13.23 -17.60
CA ALA A 223 -6.44 14.21 -18.45
C ALA A 223 -6.27 15.64 -17.93
N ASP A 224 -6.31 15.85 -16.60
CA ASP A 224 -6.08 17.14 -15.95
C ASP A 224 -4.60 17.49 -15.85
N ARG A 225 -3.70 16.51 -16.04
CA ARG A 225 -2.26 16.65 -15.79
C ARG A 225 -1.97 17.14 -14.38
N HIS A 226 -2.74 16.63 -13.42
CA HIS A 226 -2.68 17.05 -12.03
C HIS A 226 -2.23 15.88 -11.14
N PHE A 227 -0.95 15.90 -10.73
CA PHE A 227 -0.28 14.81 -10.02
C PHE A 227 0.15 15.17 -8.60
N GLU A 228 -0.27 16.32 -8.09
CA GLU A 228 -0.01 16.80 -6.73
C GLU A 228 -1.29 17.26 -6.04
N PRO A 229 -1.42 17.01 -4.72
CA PRO A 229 -0.51 16.23 -3.89
C PRO A 229 -0.63 14.74 -4.20
N ALA A 230 0.50 14.04 -4.24
CA ALA A 230 0.51 12.60 -4.51
C ALA A 230 -0.30 11.82 -3.46
N GLY A 231 -1.25 11.02 -3.85
CA GLY A 231 -1.89 10.04 -2.97
C GLY A 231 -1.02 8.80 -2.77
N PHE A 232 -0.31 8.40 -3.86
CA PHE A 232 0.70 7.35 -3.85
C PHE A 232 1.88 7.81 -4.72
N ALA A 233 3.02 8.08 -4.11
CA ALA A 233 4.16 8.69 -4.79
C ALA A 233 4.82 7.72 -5.79
N ALA A 234 5.32 8.24 -6.91
CA ALA A 234 5.90 7.46 -8.00
C ALA A 234 7.07 6.57 -7.55
N HIS A 235 7.91 7.02 -6.61
CA HIS A 235 9.00 6.18 -6.09
C HIS A 235 8.50 4.91 -5.37
N LEU A 236 7.29 4.93 -4.78
CA LEU A 236 6.64 3.74 -4.22
C LEU A 236 6.10 2.83 -5.32
N GLY A 237 5.57 3.40 -6.40
CA GLY A 237 5.19 2.64 -7.60
C GLY A 237 6.39 1.94 -8.24
N GLN A 238 7.52 2.64 -8.37
CA GLN A 238 8.79 2.06 -8.83
C GLN A 238 9.26 0.92 -7.93
N LYS A 239 9.19 1.11 -6.60
CA LYS A 239 9.49 0.06 -5.63
C LYS A 239 8.60 -1.18 -5.88
N ASP A 240 7.29 -0.97 -6.03
CA ASP A 240 6.36 -2.08 -6.23
C ASP A 240 6.64 -2.83 -7.54
N MET A 241 6.99 -2.15 -8.63
CA MET A 241 7.39 -2.83 -9.88
C MET A 241 8.66 -3.66 -9.71
N LYS A 242 9.65 -3.21 -8.94
CA LYS A 242 10.83 -4.01 -8.60
C LYS A 242 10.45 -5.27 -7.80
N LEU A 243 9.54 -5.15 -6.84
CA LEU A 243 9.05 -6.29 -6.06
C LEU A 243 8.24 -7.27 -6.93
N VAL A 244 7.43 -6.78 -7.87
CA VAL A 244 6.71 -7.60 -8.85
C VAL A 244 7.68 -8.41 -9.71
N LEU A 245 8.72 -7.76 -10.26
CA LEU A 245 9.71 -8.41 -11.10
C LEU A 245 10.52 -9.46 -10.33
N ALA A 246 10.88 -9.18 -9.07
CA ALA A 246 11.57 -10.15 -8.22
C ALA A 246 10.69 -11.39 -7.94
N ALA A 247 9.40 -11.20 -7.62
CA ALA A 247 8.46 -12.30 -7.44
C ALA A 247 8.24 -13.10 -8.74
N ALA A 248 8.18 -12.42 -9.88
CA ALA A 248 8.03 -13.05 -11.19
C ALA A 248 9.25 -13.91 -11.55
N GLU A 249 10.46 -13.42 -11.27
CA GLU A 249 11.71 -14.18 -11.49
C GLU A 249 11.77 -15.45 -10.63
N GLU A 250 11.44 -15.33 -9.34
CA GLU A 250 11.39 -16.46 -8.41
C GLU A 250 10.38 -17.53 -8.87
N LEU A 251 9.20 -17.10 -9.29
CA LEU A 251 8.11 -17.97 -9.76
C LEU A 251 8.25 -18.39 -11.23
N LYS A 252 9.25 -17.88 -11.96
CA LYS A 252 9.48 -18.15 -13.39
C LYS A 252 8.29 -17.75 -14.27
N VAL A 253 7.67 -16.60 -13.96
CA VAL A 253 6.58 -16.01 -14.72
C VAL A 253 7.12 -14.81 -15.50
N SER A 254 7.03 -14.84 -16.84
CA SER A 254 7.43 -13.69 -17.67
C SER A 254 6.39 -12.56 -17.57
N LEU A 255 6.83 -11.35 -17.22
CA LEU A 255 5.99 -10.14 -17.12
C LEU A 255 6.57 -9.00 -17.97
N PRO A 256 6.43 -9.03 -19.32
CA PRO A 256 6.99 -7.99 -20.20
C PRO A 256 6.49 -6.58 -19.85
N PHE A 257 5.21 -6.42 -19.54
CA PHE A 257 4.65 -5.11 -19.16
C PHE A 257 5.26 -4.56 -17.86
N ALA A 258 5.61 -5.40 -16.88
CA ALA A 258 6.25 -4.94 -15.66
C ALA A 258 7.65 -4.36 -15.92
N SER A 259 8.38 -4.88 -16.91
CA SER A 259 9.68 -4.34 -17.34
C SER A 259 9.50 -2.95 -17.98
N ILE A 260 8.53 -2.79 -18.86
CA ILE A 260 8.18 -1.49 -19.46
C ILE A 260 7.81 -0.49 -18.36
N LEU A 261 6.95 -0.86 -17.42
CA LEU A 261 6.54 0.01 -16.33
C LEU A 261 7.72 0.42 -15.43
N SER A 262 8.66 -0.51 -15.17
CA SER A 262 9.88 -0.20 -14.41
C SER A 262 10.70 0.89 -15.11
N ASP A 263 10.86 0.82 -16.43
CA ASP A 263 11.55 1.82 -17.23
C ASP A 263 10.80 3.17 -17.26
N ARG A 264 9.47 3.16 -17.37
CA ARG A 264 8.66 4.39 -17.30
C ARG A 264 8.77 5.09 -15.95
N PHE A 265 8.77 4.36 -14.83
CA PHE A 265 9.04 4.95 -13.51
C PHE A 265 10.47 5.49 -13.38
N LEU A 266 11.45 4.82 -13.98
CA LEU A 266 12.83 5.30 -14.00
C LEU A 266 12.95 6.60 -14.80
N ASP A 267 12.31 6.68 -15.96
CA ASP A 267 12.26 7.87 -16.79
C ASP A 267 11.58 9.05 -16.05
N LEU A 268 10.42 8.82 -15.43
CA LEU A 268 9.74 9.83 -14.61
C LEU A 268 10.65 10.34 -13.48
N ALA A 269 11.37 9.44 -12.82
CA ALA A 269 12.29 9.81 -11.73
C ALA A 269 13.49 10.64 -12.25
N ALA A 270 14.04 10.29 -13.42
CA ALA A 270 15.13 11.03 -14.07
C ALA A 270 14.73 12.48 -14.39
N HIS A 271 13.47 12.72 -14.68
CA HIS A 271 12.88 14.04 -14.93
C HIS A 271 12.33 14.73 -13.66
N GLY A 272 12.72 14.28 -12.47
CA GLY A 272 12.37 14.92 -11.18
C GLY A 272 11.00 14.52 -10.61
N GLY A 273 10.24 13.66 -11.29
CA GLY A 273 8.87 13.30 -10.92
C GLY A 273 8.72 12.25 -9.81
N LYS A 274 9.80 11.86 -9.12
CA LYS A 274 9.77 10.78 -8.09
C LYS A 274 8.76 10.99 -6.95
N ASN A 275 8.42 12.24 -6.66
CA ASN A 275 7.48 12.61 -5.59
C ASN A 275 6.07 12.92 -6.10
N LEU A 276 5.86 13.00 -7.41
CA LEU A 276 4.53 13.10 -8.00
C LEU A 276 3.70 11.84 -7.71
N ASP A 277 2.40 11.93 -7.88
CA ASP A 277 1.56 10.73 -7.85
C ASP A 277 2.02 9.75 -8.95
N TRP A 278 1.97 8.47 -8.69
CA TRP A 278 2.44 7.45 -9.64
C TRP A 278 1.71 7.49 -10.99
N SER A 279 0.50 8.07 -11.01
CA SER A 279 -0.25 8.32 -12.25
C SER A 279 0.47 9.27 -13.23
N ALA A 280 1.51 9.97 -12.77
CA ALA A 280 2.34 10.82 -13.63
C ALA A 280 3.09 10.03 -14.72
N ILE A 281 3.31 8.70 -14.59
CA ILE A 281 3.87 7.90 -15.70
C ILE A 281 2.97 8.01 -16.95
N GLY A 282 1.64 8.06 -16.79
CA GLY A 282 0.70 8.23 -17.90
C GLY A 282 0.83 9.56 -18.65
N SER A 283 1.61 10.54 -18.14
CA SER A 283 1.89 11.77 -18.91
C SER A 283 3.13 11.66 -19.81
N LEU A 284 3.95 10.64 -19.65
CA LEU A 284 5.20 10.51 -20.39
C LEU A 284 4.97 10.35 -21.89
N ALA A 285 3.97 9.59 -22.31
CA ALA A 285 3.61 9.45 -23.72
C ALA A 285 3.22 10.79 -24.36
N ALA A 286 2.53 11.68 -23.63
CA ALA A 286 2.22 13.03 -24.12
C ALA A 286 3.47 13.91 -24.23
N LYS A 287 4.43 13.74 -23.31
CA LYS A 287 5.74 14.40 -23.38
C LYS A 287 6.55 13.92 -24.58
N ASP A 288 6.66 12.60 -24.78
CA ASP A 288 7.36 11.99 -25.92
C ASP A 288 6.74 12.40 -27.26
N ALA A 289 5.43 12.66 -27.29
CA ALA A 289 4.70 13.16 -28.46
C ALA A 289 4.79 14.70 -28.62
N ALA A 290 5.55 15.42 -27.77
CA ALA A 290 5.64 16.89 -27.75
C ALA A 290 4.26 17.60 -27.62
N LEU A 291 3.34 17.03 -26.86
CA LEU A 291 2.06 17.62 -26.49
C LEU A 291 2.16 18.46 -25.20
N ILE A 292 3.21 18.24 -24.44
CA ILE A 292 3.60 18.98 -23.23
C ILE A 292 5.11 19.14 -23.21
N PRO A 293 5.65 20.17 -22.52
CA PRO A 293 7.08 20.41 -22.40
C PRO A 293 7.84 19.30 -21.64
#